data_1af31e02bf2d06eeee47aee9da0439cf
#
_entry.id   1af31e02bf2d06eeee47aee9da0439cf
#
_cell.length_a   1.000
_cell.length_b   1.000
_cell.length_c   1.000
_cell.angle_alpha   90.00
_cell.angle_beta   90.00
_cell.angle_gamma   90.00
#
_symmetry.space_group_name_H-M   'P 1'
#
loop_
_entity.id
_entity.type
_entity.pdbx_description
1 polymer ?
#
loop_
_entity_poly.entity_id
_entity_poly.type
_entity_poly.pdbx_seq_one_letter_code
_entity_poly.pdbx_strand_id
1 'polypeptide(L)'
;MKYITFAVPCYNSESYMDRCVETLLTGGNRVEIVLVDDGSSDRTAEIADRYHEKYPDIIKVVHQPNSGHGEGVNQGLRNATGKYFKVVDSDDWLDTRALRRLLDYLEYWDNRGEQVDLVVCNYIYDHLYENSRHTVKFRSAFRPGEICSWDDMGFFDPSQYMIMHALIYRTEVLRKSGLKLPKHTF
;
A
#
# COMPACT_ATOMS: atom_id res chain seq x y z
N MET A 1 -13.30 11.24 5.51
CA MET A 1 -13.12 9.78 5.68
C MET A 1 -11.78 9.37 5.08
N LYS A 2 -11.08 8.43 5.66
CA LYS A 2 -9.85 7.84 5.08
C LYS A 2 -10.25 6.70 4.16
N TYR A 3 -9.94 6.81 2.86
CA TYR A 3 -10.23 5.73 1.90
C TYR A 3 -9.20 4.62 1.97
N ILE A 4 -7.90 4.98 1.98
CA ILE A 4 -6.83 3.97 1.99
C ILE A 4 -5.92 4.22 3.18
N THR A 5 -5.60 3.14 3.91
CA THR A 5 -4.44 3.09 4.80
C THR A 5 -3.29 2.42 4.05
N PHE A 6 -2.18 3.13 3.91
CA PHE A 6 -0.91 2.59 3.47
C PHE A 6 -0.12 2.14 4.69
N ALA A 7 0.20 0.85 4.77
CA ALA A 7 1.16 0.31 5.73
C ALA A 7 2.54 0.30 5.09
N VAL A 8 3.48 0.95 5.72
CA VAL A 8 4.87 1.06 5.25
C VAL A 8 5.79 0.44 6.29
N PRO A 9 6.15 -0.86 6.14
CA PRO A 9 7.18 -1.46 6.96
C PRO A 9 8.53 -0.82 6.64
N CYS A 10 9.26 -0.39 7.68
CA CYS A 10 10.53 0.30 7.57
C CYS A 10 11.58 -0.42 8.42
N TYR A 11 12.72 -0.74 7.84
CA TYR A 11 13.89 -1.23 8.54
C TYR A 11 15.16 -0.72 7.87
N ASN A 12 15.91 0.14 8.55
CA ASN A 12 17.11 0.81 8.02
C ASN A 12 16.84 1.48 6.65
N SER A 13 15.80 2.32 6.61
CA SER A 13 15.22 2.90 5.40
C SER A 13 15.58 4.38 5.19
N GLU A 14 16.50 4.94 5.96
CA GLU A 14 16.81 6.39 5.96
C GLU A 14 17.15 6.96 4.58
N SER A 15 17.70 6.12 3.69
CA SER A 15 18.18 6.57 2.37
C SER A 15 17.07 6.71 1.32
N TYR A 16 15.88 6.13 1.52
CA TYR A 16 14.86 6.03 0.46
C TYR A 16 13.41 6.24 0.93
N MET A 17 13.10 6.16 2.24
CA MET A 17 11.73 6.26 2.72
C MET A 17 11.06 7.62 2.44
N ASP A 18 11.83 8.69 2.32
CA ASP A 18 11.29 10.03 1.99
C ASP A 18 10.50 10.00 0.68
N ARG A 19 11.03 9.36 -0.36
CA ARG A 19 10.36 9.23 -1.65
C ARG A 19 9.05 8.46 -1.55
N CYS A 20 9.05 7.37 -0.81
CA CYS A 20 7.85 6.59 -0.53
C CYS A 20 6.78 7.49 0.10
N VAL A 21 7.08 8.08 1.25
CA VAL A 21 6.13 8.87 2.05
C VAL A 21 5.61 10.08 1.26
N GLU A 22 6.46 10.79 0.55
CA GLU A 22 6.06 11.98 -0.24
C GLU A 22 5.05 11.64 -1.33
N THR A 23 5.21 10.49 -2.02
CA THR A 23 4.22 10.09 -3.04
C THR A 23 2.88 9.70 -2.42
N LEU A 24 2.87 9.06 -1.25
CA LEU A 24 1.65 8.69 -0.53
C LEU A 24 0.90 9.91 0.00
N LEU A 25 1.62 10.92 0.52
CA LEU A 25 1.07 12.19 1.00
C LEU A 25 0.28 12.96 -0.07
N THR A 26 0.54 12.70 -1.36
CA THR A 26 -0.24 13.33 -2.45
C THR A 26 -1.72 12.95 -2.45
N GLY A 27 -2.11 11.89 -1.70
CA GLY A 27 -3.50 11.52 -1.46
C GLY A 27 -4.25 12.46 -0.50
N GLY A 28 -3.53 13.32 0.23
CA GLY A 28 -4.08 14.31 1.16
C GLY A 28 -4.92 13.66 2.27
N ASN A 29 -6.01 14.31 2.67
CA ASN A 29 -6.85 13.85 3.76
C ASN A 29 -7.63 12.54 3.46
N ARG A 30 -7.59 12.06 2.23
CA ARG A 30 -8.23 10.80 1.81
C ARG A 30 -7.41 9.55 2.14
N VAL A 31 -6.15 9.72 2.53
CA VAL A 31 -5.25 8.62 2.89
C VAL A 31 -4.83 8.69 4.36
N GLU A 32 -4.43 7.55 4.87
CA GLU A 32 -3.71 7.36 6.12
C GLU A 32 -2.43 6.61 5.80
N ILE A 33 -1.35 6.93 6.48
CA ILE A 33 -0.05 6.27 6.33
C ILE A 33 0.38 5.77 7.70
N VAL A 34 0.62 4.48 7.83
CA VAL A 34 1.16 3.87 9.05
C VAL A 34 2.60 3.46 8.77
N LEU A 35 3.53 4.26 9.26
CA LEU A 35 4.96 3.96 9.23
C LEU A 35 5.27 3.01 10.39
N VAL A 36 5.79 1.83 10.09
CA VAL A 36 6.14 0.84 11.11
C VAL A 36 7.66 0.66 11.09
N ASP A 37 8.32 1.31 12.04
CA ASP A 37 9.75 1.13 12.27
C ASP A 37 10.01 -0.17 13.02
N ASP A 38 10.62 -1.12 12.34
CA ASP A 38 10.91 -2.47 12.85
C ASP A 38 12.28 -2.54 13.53
N GLY A 39 12.55 -1.60 14.46
CA GLY A 39 13.76 -1.58 15.26
C GLY A 39 14.99 -1.19 14.45
N SER A 40 14.89 -0.15 13.64
CA SER A 40 16.00 0.37 12.84
C SER A 40 17.15 0.88 13.70
N SER A 41 18.35 0.76 13.19
CA SER A 41 19.60 1.27 13.82
C SER A 41 20.12 2.56 13.19
N ASP A 42 19.54 2.96 12.05
CA ASP A 42 19.81 4.22 11.35
C ASP A 42 18.79 5.32 11.77
N ARG A 43 18.67 6.39 11.01
CA ARG A 43 17.75 7.49 11.32
C ARG A 43 16.30 7.26 10.87
N THR A 44 15.92 6.04 10.51
CA THR A 44 14.55 5.71 10.05
C THR A 44 13.50 6.13 11.08
N ALA A 45 13.70 5.80 12.37
CA ALA A 45 12.78 6.17 13.45
C ALA A 45 12.61 7.70 13.56
N GLU A 46 13.72 8.44 13.58
CA GLU A 46 13.72 9.91 13.62
C GLU A 46 12.98 10.53 12.41
N ILE A 47 13.19 9.97 11.22
CA ILE A 47 12.53 10.43 10.00
C ILE A 47 11.01 10.18 10.09
N ALA A 48 10.60 9.00 10.55
CA ALA A 48 9.19 8.65 10.73
C ALA A 48 8.49 9.61 11.71
N ASP A 49 9.10 9.88 12.87
CA ASP A 49 8.58 10.82 13.88
C ASP A 49 8.43 12.23 13.32
N ARG A 50 9.43 12.72 12.60
CA ARG A 50 9.37 14.03 11.94
C ARG A 50 8.22 14.15 10.93
N TYR A 51 7.93 13.07 10.18
CA TYR A 51 6.76 13.03 9.30
C TYR A 51 5.45 13.04 10.08
N HIS A 52 5.37 12.33 11.18
CA HIS A 52 4.19 12.35 12.06
C HIS A 52 3.96 13.74 12.66
N GLU A 53 5.00 14.39 13.19
CA GLU A 53 4.90 15.76 13.73
C GLU A 53 4.38 16.75 12.68
N LYS A 54 4.83 16.61 11.43
CA LYS A 54 4.41 17.49 10.32
C LYS A 54 3.01 17.20 9.79
N TYR A 55 2.58 15.94 9.83
CA TYR A 55 1.30 15.47 9.26
C TYR A 55 0.52 14.56 10.23
N PRO A 56 0.19 15.01 11.45
CA PRO A 56 -0.38 14.16 12.51
C PRO A 56 -1.75 13.57 12.15
N ASP A 57 -2.51 14.23 11.28
CA ASP A 57 -3.83 13.76 10.81
C ASP A 57 -3.76 12.71 9.70
N ILE A 58 -2.57 12.49 9.12
CA ILE A 58 -2.36 11.59 7.99
C ILE A 58 -1.43 10.44 8.37
N ILE A 59 -0.38 10.71 9.13
CA ILE A 59 0.68 9.76 9.44
C ILE A 59 0.58 9.29 10.89
N LYS A 60 0.66 7.99 11.07
CA LYS A 60 0.87 7.31 12.35
C LYS A 60 2.22 6.62 12.33
N VAL A 61 2.90 6.57 13.45
CA VAL A 61 4.15 5.84 13.62
C VAL A 61 3.98 4.74 14.65
N VAL A 62 4.55 3.60 14.38
CA VAL A 62 4.65 2.45 15.30
C VAL A 62 6.10 2.04 15.37
N HIS A 63 6.70 2.12 16.54
CA HIS A 63 8.03 1.57 16.80
C HIS A 63 7.90 0.21 17.46
N GLN A 64 8.64 -0.78 16.98
CA GLN A 64 8.67 -2.12 17.57
C GLN A 64 10.09 -2.70 17.55
N PRO A 65 10.41 -3.65 18.44
CA PRO A 65 11.61 -4.45 18.30
C PRO A 65 11.56 -5.23 16.98
N ASN A 66 12.70 -5.38 16.30
CA ASN A 66 12.78 -6.07 15.03
C ASN A 66 12.07 -7.44 15.08
N SER A 67 11.05 -7.58 14.28
CA SER A 67 10.18 -8.76 14.23
C SER A 67 9.93 -9.23 12.79
N GLY A 68 10.55 -8.56 11.83
CA GLY A 68 10.52 -8.87 10.40
C GLY A 68 9.36 -8.21 9.67
N HIS A 69 9.49 -8.14 8.34
CA HIS A 69 8.56 -7.47 7.43
C HIS A 69 7.09 -7.86 7.66
N GLY A 70 6.81 -9.17 7.81
CA GLY A 70 5.46 -9.68 8.03
C GLY A 70 4.79 -9.08 9.28
N GLU A 71 5.52 -8.93 10.39
CA GLU A 71 4.98 -8.29 11.60
C GLU A 71 4.78 -6.78 11.38
N GLY A 72 5.66 -6.13 10.61
CA GLY A 72 5.45 -4.73 10.19
C GLY A 72 4.12 -4.55 9.46
N VAL A 73 3.80 -5.43 8.51
CA VAL A 73 2.50 -5.44 7.81
C VAL A 73 1.34 -5.69 8.78
N ASN A 74 1.47 -6.66 9.71
CA ASN A 74 0.45 -6.95 10.72
C ASN A 74 0.18 -5.72 11.61
N GLN A 75 1.21 -4.99 12.01
CA GLN A 75 1.08 -3.75 12.79
C GLN A 75 0.39 -2.66 11.97
N GLY A 76 0.76 -2.52 10.70
CA GLY A 76 0.06 -1.62 9.78
C GLY A 76 -1.43 -1.91 9.73
N LEU A 77 -1.84 -3.18 9.58
CA LEU A 77 -3.25 -3.58 9.53
C LEU A 77 -3.97 -3.34 10.88
N ARG A 78 -3.30 -3.60 12.01
CA ARG A 78 -3.89 -3.33 13.34
C ARG A 78 -4.21 -1.85 13.53
N ASN A 79 -3.35 -0.96 13.04
CA ASN A 79 -3.48 0.49 13.18
C ASN A 79 -4.27 1.16 12.05
N ALA A 80 -4.66 0.42 11.01
CA ALA A 80 -5.39 0.94 9.86
C ALA A 80 -6.79 1.43 10.25
N THR A 81 -7.21 2.60 9.75
CA THR A 81 -8.58 3.11 9.87
C THR A 81 -9.24 3.37 8.51
N GLY A 82 -8.49 3.30 7.43
CA GLY A 82 -9.00 3.44 6.09
C GLY A 82 -9.92 2.30 5.67
N LYS A 83 -10.85 2.59 4.79
CA LYS A 83 -11.77 1.59 4.21
C LYS A 83 -11.02 0.49 3.46
N TYR A 84 -9.91 0.84 2.85
CA TYR A 84 -9.01 -0.05 2.13
C TYR A 84 -7.62 -0.05 2.77
N PHE A 85 -6.90 -1.13 2.55
CA PHE A 85 -5.56 -1.38 3.08
C PHE A 85 -4.61 -1.77 1.95
N LYS A 86 -3.46 -1.16 1.92
CA LYS A 86 -2.37 -1.47 0.99
C LYS A 86 -1.03 -1.47 1.72
N VAL A 87 -0.22 -2.46 1.44
CA VAL A 87 1.20 -2.45 1.81
C VAL A 87 2.01 -1.73 0.73
N VAL A 88 2.94 -0.91 1.13
CA VAL A 88 3.94 -0.28 0.28
C VAL A 88 5.28 -0.41 0.96
N ASP A 89 6.24 -1.08 0.35
CA ASP A 89 7.58 -1.20 0.91
C ASP A 89 8.26 0.17 0.93
N SER A 90 9.11 0.40 1.92
CA SER A 90 9.71 1.72 2.18
C SER A 90 10.64 2.22 1.07
N ASP A 91 11.09 1.33 0.17
CA ASP A 91 11.88 1.62 -1.02
C ASP A 91 11.03 1.75 -2.31
N ASP A 92 9.72 1.50 -2.22
CA ASP A 92 8.77 1.67 -3.30
C ASP A 92 8.10 3.06 -3.28
N TRP A 93 7.46 3.43 -4.39
CA TRP A 93 6.67 4.67 -4.51
C TRP A 93 5.49 4.50 -5.46
N LEU A 94 4.52 5.40 -5.36
CA LEU A 94 3.35 5.41 -6.22
C LEU A 94 3.43 6.50 -7.31
N ASP A 95 2.87 6.20 -8.48
CA ASP A 95 2.52 7.26 -9.44
C ASP A 95 1.41 8.13 -8.85
N THR A 96 1.70 9.41 -8.64
CA THR A 96 0.80 10.35 -7.96
C THR A 96 -0.48 10.64 -8.74
N ARG A 97 -0.46 10.52 -10.07
CA ARG A 97 -1.67 10.66 -10.91
C ARG A 97 -2.53 9.41 -10.81
N ALA A 98 -1.90 8.24 -10.76
CA ALA A 98 -2.60 6.97 -10.56
C ALA A 98 -3.27 6.93 -9.17
N LEU A 99 -2.58 7.38 -8.13
CA LEU A 99 -3.15 7.47 -6.77
C LEU A 99 -4.39 8.38 -6.75
N ARG A 100 -4.34 9.56 -7.36
CA ARG A 100 -5.50 10.47 -7.41
C ARG A 100 -6.68 9.81 -8.10
N ARG A 101 -6.47 9.22 -9.29
CA ARG A 101 -7.53 8.51 -10.01
C ARG A 101 -8.10 7.35 -9.21
N LEU A 102 -7.26 6.58 -8.53
CA LEU A 102 -7.70 5.49 -7.66
C LEU A 102 -8.63 6.00 -6.56
N LEU A 103 -8.24 7.06 -5.85
CA LEU A 103 -9.05 7.67 -4.80
C LEU A 103 -10.39 8.18 -5.34
N ASP A 104 -10.39 8.77 -6.54
CA ASP A 104 -11.62 9.25 -7.20
C ASP A 104 -12.55 8.07 -7.58
N TYR A 105 -12.00 6.94 -8.04
CA TYR A 105 -12.79 5.72 -8.29
C TYR A 105 -13.37 5.13 -7.00
N LEU A 106 -12.57 5.03 -5.94
CA LEU A 106 -13.05 4.50 -4.65
C LEU A 106 -14.18 5.36 -4.07
N GLU A 107 -14.04 6.68 -4.15
CA GLU A 107 -15.08 7.63 -3.73
C GLU A 107 -16.33 7.53 -4.61
N TYR A 108 -16.17 7.41 -5.92
CA TYR A 108 -17.28 7.25 -6.87
C TYR A 108 -18.10 5.98 -6.56
N TRP A 109 -17.43 4.83 -6.37
CA TRP A 109 -18.12 3.57 -6.07
C TRP A 109 -18.77 3.58 -4.69
N ASP A 110 -18.09 4.16 -3.69
CA ASP A 110 -18.62 4.31 -2.34
C ASP A 110 -19.93 5.14 -2.31
N ASN A 111 -19.94 6.26 -3.01
CA ASN A 111 -21.13 7.13 -3.13
C ASN A 111 -22.31 6.45 -3.84
N ARG A 112 -22.08 5.37 -4.57
CA ARG A 112 -23.11 4.55 -5.20
C ARG A 112 -23.54 3.35 -4.37
N GLY A 113 -22.95 3.18 -3.19
CA GLY A 113 -23.21 2.02 -2.33
C GLY A 113 -22.57 0.72 -2.81
N GLU A 114 -21.70 0.80 -3.82
CA GLU A 114 -20.96 -0.35 -4.33
C GLU A 114 -19.83 -0.76 -3.37
N GLN A 115 -19.66 -2.06 -3.19
CA GLN A 115 -18.61 -2.60 -2.34
C GLN A 115 -17.62 -3.40 -3.17
N VAL A 116 -16.36 -2.95 -3.16
CA VAL A 116 -15.23 -3.63 -3.80
C VAL A 116 -14.38 -4.27 -2.71
N ASP A 117 -14.15 -5.58 -2.80
CA ASP A 117 -13.35 -6.32 -1.82
C ASP A 117 -11.87 -6.24 -2.09
N LEU A 118 -11.50 -6.22 -3.38
CA LEU A 118 -10.14 -6.21 -3.87
C LEU A 118 -10.00 -5.28 -5.07
N VAL A 119 -9.00 -4.42 -5.05
CA VAL A 119 -8.60 -3.63 -6.21
C VAL A 119 -7.26 -4.15 -6.71
N VAL A 120 -7.18 -4.44 -8.01
CA VAL A 120 -5.94 -4.87 -8.67
C VAL A 120 -5.38 -3.71 -9.47
N CYS A 121 -4.16 -3.31 -9.15
CA CYS A 121 -3.44 -2.22 -9.82
C CYS A 121 -2.31 -2.77 -10.68
N ASN A 122 -1.99 -2.06 -11.75
CA ASN A 122 -0.73 -2.29 -12.46
C ASN A 122 0.45 -1.90 -11.58
N TYR A 123 1.61 -2.51 -11.84
CA TYR A 123 2.86 -2.10 -11.20
C TYR A 123 4.00 -2.05 -12.22
N ILE A 124 5.10 -1.43 -11.81
CA ILE A 124 6.26 -1.18 -12.67
C ILE A 124 7.49 -1.69 -11.93
N TYR A 125 8.28 -2.52 -12.59
CA TYR A 125 9.66 -2.76 -12.21
C TYR A 125 10.51 -1.63 -12.77
N ASP A 126 11.11 -0.83 -11.90
CA ASP A 126 12.01 0.27 -12.26
C ASP A 126 13.46 -0.19 -12.07
N HIS A 127 14.12 -0.57 -13.15
CA HIS A 127 15.52 -1.02 -13.15
C HIS A 127 16.43 0.20 -13.16
N LEU A 128 16.67 0.79 -11.98
CA LEU A 128 17.40 2.05 -11.82
C LEU A 128 18.79 2.04 -12.45
N TYR A 129 19.49 0.91 -12.39
CA TYR A 129 20.84 0.76 -12.95
C TYR A 129 20.84 0.58 -14.47
N GLU A 130 19.77 0.07 -15.05
CA GLU A 130 19.65 -0.18 -16.49
C GLU A 130 18.89 0.93 -17.21
N ASN A 131 18.36 1.91 -16.46
CA ASN A 131 17.45 2.96 -16.93
C ASN A 131 16.30 2.38 -17.79
N SER A 132 15.79 1.22 -17.38
CA SER A 132 14.70 0.50 -18.05
C SER A 132 13.52 0.31 -17.12
N ARG A 133 12.31 0.26 -17.71
CA ARG A 133 11.06 0.07 -16.97
C ARG A 133 10.23 -1.03 -17.61
N HIS A 134 9.79 -1.96 -16.79
CA HIS A 134 8.85 -2.98 -17.22
C HIS A 134 7.52 -2.82 -16.48
N THR A 135 6.43 -2.61 -17.24
CA THR A 135 5.09 -2.44 -16.65
C THR A 135 4.29 -3.73 -16.76
N VAL A 136 3.86 -4.25 -15.61
CA VAL A 136 2.90 -5.36 -15.54
C VAL A 136 1.49 -4.79 -15.54
N LYS A 137 0.70 -5.18 -16.55
CA LYS A 137 -0.69 -4.71 -16.75
C LYS A 137 -1.63 -5.89 -16.67
N PHE A 138 -2.77 -5.72 -16.00
CA PHE A 138 -3.78 -6.76 -15.80
C PHE A 138 -4.99 -6.64 -16.73
N ARG A 139 -4.90 -5.88 -17.82
CA ARG A 139 -6.02 -5.62 -18.75
C ARG A 139 -6.51 -6.85 -19.52
N SER A 140 -5.73 -7.92 -19.59
CA SER A 140 -6.14 -9.21 -20.16
C SER A 140 -7.04 -9.99 -19.21
N ALA A 141 -6.84 -9.81 -17.90
CA ALA A 141 -7.60 -10.46 -16.84
C ALA A 141 -8.80 -9.61 -16.37
N PHE A 142 -8.62 -8.28 -16.29
CA PHE A 142 -9.63 -7.37 -15.76
C PHE A 142 -9.86 -6.18 -16.69
N ARG A 143 -11.12 -5.74 -16.80
CA ARG A 143 -11.45 -4.49 -17.50
C ARG A 143 -11.15 -3.29 -16.60
N PRO A 144 -10.31 -2.33 -17.05
CA PRO A 144 -9.96 -1.19 -16.23
C PRO A 144 -11.16 -0.33 -15.83
N GLY A 145 -11.30 -0.06 -14.53
CA GLY A 145 -12.35 0.81 -14.00
C GLY A 145 -13.74 0.16 -13.87
N GLU A 146 -13.84 -1.14 -14.10
CA GLU A 146 -15.08 -1.90 -13.92
C GLU A 146 -15.00 -2.77 -12.65
N ILE A 147 -16.14 -2.95 -11.98
CA ILE A 147 -16.30 -3.95 -10.93
C ILE A 147 -16.68 -5.25 -11.60
N CYS A 148 -16.04 -6.33 -11.24
CA CYS A 148 -16.29 -7.67 -11.75
C CYS A 148 -16.23 -8.71 -10.62
N SER A 149 -16.84 -9.86 -10.83
CA SER A 149 -16.65 -11.04 -9.99
C SER A 149 -15.47 -11.88 -10.47
N TRP A 150 -15.09 -12.88 -9.71
CA TRP A 150 -14.05 -13.83 -10.13
C TRP A 150 -14.45 -14.63 -11.38
N ASP A 151 -15.74 -14.84 -11.59
CA ASP A 151 -16.27 -15.55 -12.76
C ASP A 151 -16.16 -14.74 -14.06
N ASP A 152 -16.00 -13.41 -13.95
CA ASP A 152 -15.86 -12.49 -15.09
C ASP A 152 -14.41 -12.30 -15.54
N MET A 153 -13.46 -12.93 -14.84
CA MET A 153 -12.03 -12.77 -15.14
C MET A 153 -11.66 -13.34 -16.49
N GLY A 154 -10.83 -12.57 -17.21
CA GLY A 154 -10.19 -13.04 -18.42
C GLY A 154 -8.93 -13.87 -18.13
N PHE A 155 -8.06 -13.93 -19.11
CA PHE A 155 -6.84 -14.72 -19.08
C PHE A 155 -5.68 -13.95 -18.41
N PHE A 156 -4.91 -14.65 -17.57
CA PHE A 156 -3.65 -14.16 -17.03
C PHE A 156 -2.48 -14.60 -17.90
N ASP A 157 -1.66 -13.64 -18.34
CA ASP A 157 -0.40 -13.96 -18.97
C ASP A 157 0.58 -14.55 -17.92
N PRO A 158 1.50 -15.47 -18.33
CA PRO A 158 2.44 -16.10 -17.38
C PRO A 158 3.32 -15.12 -16.60
N SER A 159 3.50 -13.90 -17.09
CA SER A 159 4.26 -12.83 -16.43
C SER A 159 3.42 -11.94 -15.50
N GLN A 160 2.11 -12.17 -15.42
CA GLN A 160 1.21 -11.37 -14.58
C GLN A 160 1.06 -12.01 -13.20
N TYR A 161 1.93 -11.66 -12.28
CA TYR A 161 1.82 -12.10 -10.89
C TYR A 161 1.00 -11.11 -10.07
N MET A 162 -0.02 -11.61 -9.35
CA MET A 162 -0.78 -10.80 -8.38
C MET A 162 0.02 -10.70 -7.07
N ILE A 163 1.08 -9.92 -7.11
CA ILE A 163 1.93 -9.66 -5.94
C ILE A 163 1.30 -8.60 -5.03
N MET A 164 1.78 -8.50 -3.79
CA MET A 164 1.33 -7.54 -2.78
C MET A 164 1.29 -6.10 -3.31
N HIS A 165 2.25 -5.71 -4.13
CA HIS A 165 2.35 -4.38 -4.72
C HIS A 165 1.20 -4.05 -5.70
N ALA A 166 0.55 -5.07 -6.28
CA ALA A 166 -0.61 -4.90 -7.15
C ALA A 166 -1.94 -4.77 -6.39
N LEU A 167 -2.01 -5.17 -5.13
CA LEU A 167 -3.25 -5.46 -4.43
C LEU A 167 -3.60 -4.39 -3.39
N ILE A 168 -4.90 -4.05 -3.34
CA ILE A 168 -5.49 -3.19 -2.32
C ILE A 168 -6.74 -3.89 -1.81
N TYR A 169 -6.77 -4.20 -0.54
CA TYR A 169 -7.84 -4.98 0.07
C TYR A 169 -8.83 -4.08 0.81
N ARG A 170 -10.12 -4.41 0.79
CA ARG A 170 -11.04 -3.86 1.76
C ARG A 170 -10.60 -4.29 3.17
N THR A 171 -10.33 -3.32 4.03
CA THR A 171 -9.74 -3.55 5.37
C THR A 171 -10.56 -4.54 6.21
N GLU A 172 -11.90 -4.42 6.13
CA GLU A 172 -12.81 -5.31 6.85
C GLU A 172 -12.69 -6.77 6.41
N VAL A 173 -12.60 -7.01 5.09
CA VAL A 173 -12.45 -8.37 4.53
C VAL A 173 -11.13 -8.99 4.99
N LEU A 174 -10.04 -8.21 4.91
CA LEU A 174 -8.73 -8.68 5.35
C LEU A 174 -8.71 -9.00 6.85
N ARG A 175 -9.36 -8.18 7.68
CA ARG A 175 -9.48 -8.46 9.12
C ARG A 175 -10.33 -9.69 9.41
N LYS A 176 -11.47 -9.87 8.72
CA LYS A 176 -12.36 -11.03 8.89
C LYS A 176 -11.70 -12.34 8.44
N SER A 177 -10.76 -12.30 7.52
CA SER A 177 -10.02 -13.51 7.11
C SER A 177 -9.16 -14.10 8.23
N GLY A 178 -8.80 -13.29 9.24
CA GLY A 178 -7.92 -13.72 10.34
C GLY A 178 -6.47 -13.96 9.90
N LEU A 179 -6.11 -13.60 8.65
CA LEU A 179 -4.77 -13.76 8.11
C LEU A 179 -3.76 -12.95 8.95
N LYS A 180 -2.67 -13.63 9.31
CA LYS A 180 -1.50 -13.02 9.95
C LYS A 180 -0.26 -13.48 9.21
N LEU A 181 0.60 -12.56 8.88
CA LEU A 181 1.90 -12.88 8.32
C LEU A 181 2.83 -13.38 9.44
N PRO A 182 3.67 -14.39 9.18
CA PRO A 182 4.60 -14.90 10.18
C PRO A 182 5.65 -13.84 10.53
N LYS A 183 6.15 -13.92 11.78
CA LYS A 183 7.26 -13.09 12.23
C LYS A 183 8.58 -13.59 11.65
N HIS A 184 9.57 -12.69 11.57
CA HIS A 184 10.93 -13.01 11.10
C HIS A 184 11.00 -13.67 9.72
N THR A 185 10.03 -13.38 8.87
CA THR A 185 10.04 -13.78 7.45
C THR A 185 10.05 -12.54 6.58
N PHE A 186 10.69 -12.69 5.43
CA PHE A 186 10.68 -11.67 4.36
C PHE A 186 9.36 -11.71 3.62
#